data_5275cd55be67665ede807a2b342779d4
#
_entry.id   5275cd55be67665ede807a2b342779d4
#
_cell.length_a   1.000
_cell.length_b   1.000
_cell.length_c   1.000
_cell.angle_alpha   90.00
_cell.angle_beta   90.00
_cell.angle_gamma   90.00
#
_symmetry.space_group_name_H-M   'P 1'
#
loop_
_entity.id
_entity.type
_entity.pdbx_description
1 polymer ?
#
loop_
_entity_poly.entity_id
_entity_poly.type
_entity_poly.pdbx_seq_one_letter_code
_entity_poly.pdbx_strand_id
1 'polypeptide(L)'
;MKTLFTVILTMLTSVVLAQEPLVFDTTEQEARFIKLTTELRCTVCQNQNLADSDAPLAQDLRKEIHKMMLAGQNNDQITTFLVDRYGDFVLYRPAMKGNTLALWLIPGVLLGIGAITVFFTVRSRNRKLTAQRQEGSK
;
A
#
# COMPACT_ATOMS: atom_id res chain seq x y z
N MET A 1 7.01 -54.98 -9.49
CA MET A 1 6.07 -53.87 -9.54
C MET A 1 6.28 -52.81 -8.46
N LYS A 2 6.51 -53.22 -7.18
CA LYS A 2 6.72 -52.26 -6.07
C LYS A 2 8.00 -51.43 -6.22
N THR A 3 9.11 -52.01 -6.71
CA THR A 3 10.39 -51.31 -6.95
C THR A 3 10.33 -50.29 -8.07
N LEU A 4 9.56 -50.60 -9.12
CA LEU A 4 9.36 -49.69 -10.24
C LEU A 4 8.55 -48.44 -9.82
N PHE A 5 7.54 -48.62 -8.95
CA PHE A 5 6.72 -47.55 -8.41
C PHE A 5 7.51 -46.60 -7.51
N THR A 6 8.41 -47.11 -6.68
CA THR A 6 9.28 -46.29 -5.85
C THR A 6 10.28 -45.47 -6.65
N VAL A 7 10.85 -46.03 -7.71
CA VAL A 7 11.76 -45.29 -8.60
C VAL A 7 11.05 -44.16 -9.36
N ILE A 8 9.82 -44.38 -9.81
CA ILE A 8 9.01 -43.33 -10.47
C ILE A 8 8.64 -42.24 -9.44
N LEU A 9 8.29 -42.59 -8.21
CA LEU A 9 7.94 -41.65 -7.17
C LEU A 9 9.14 -40.77 -6.75
N THR A 10 10.34 -41.31 -6.72
CA THR A 10 11.57 -40.53 -6.42
C THR A 10 12.01 -39.62 -7.58
N MET A 11 11.70 -39.96 -8.81
CA MET A 11 11.97 -39.11 -9.96
C MET A 11 11.03 -37.90 -10.06
N LEU A 12 9.82 -37.97 -9.50
CA LEU A 12 8.85 -36.86 -9.50
C LEU A 12 9.18 -35.73 -8.50
N THR A 13 10.06 -35.95 -7.53
CA THR A 13 10.34 -34.98 -6.47
C THR A 13 11.43 -33.95 -6.77
N SER A 14 12.01 -33.94 -7.98
CA SER A 14 13.22 -33.15 -8.26
C SER A 14 12.99 -31.82 -9.03
N VAL A 15 11.77 -31.32 -9.18
CA VAL A 15 11.55 -30.00 -9.78
C VAL A 15 11.47 -28.94 -8.67
N VAL A 16 12.60 -28.70 -8.01
CA VAL A 16 12.79 -27.43 -7.26
C VAL A 16 13.11 -26.38 -8.30
N LEU A 17 12.13 -25.51 -8.59
CA LEU A 17 12.36 -24.28 -9.35
C LEU A 17 13.28 -23.37 -8.53
N ALA A 18 14.58 -23.50 -8.74
CA ALA A 18 15.56 -22.58 -8.18
C ALA A 18 15.33 -21.21 -8.79
N GLN A 19 14.81 -20.27 -7.98
CA GLN A 19 14.76 -18.87 -8.35
C GLN A 19 16.21 -18.35 -8.36
N GLU A 20 16.64 -17.75 -9.45
CA GLU A 20 17.95 -17.11 -9.50
C GLU A 20 18.01 -15.98 -8.47
N PRO A 21 18.97 -15.98 -7.55
CA PRO A 21 19.12 -14.92 -6.57
C PRO A 21 19.44 -13.61 -7.29
N LEU A 22 18.75 -12.53 -6.92
CA LEU A 22 19.07 -11.18 -7.38
C LEU A 22 20.41 -10.76 -6.75
N VAL A 23 21.37 -10.38 -7.58
CA VAL A 23 22.71 -9.97 -7.14
C VAL A 23 22.75 -8.45 -7.08
N PHE A 24 23.18 -7.90 -5.95
CA PHE A 24 23.36 -6.47 -5.72
C PHE A 24 24.85 -6.15 -5.55
N ASP A 25 25.27 -5.01 -6.07
CA ASP A 25 26.67 -4.55 -5.97
C ASP A 25 27.01 -4.06 -4.55
N THR A 26 25.99 -3.57 -3.82
CA THR A 26 26.16 -3.02 -2.47
C THR A 26 24.98 -3.39 -1.57
N THR A 27 25.24 -3.51 -0.26
CA THR A 27 24.19 -3.72 0.76
C THR A 27 23.17 -2.59 0.78
N GLU A 28 23.57 -1.38 0.41
CA GLU A 28 22.68 -0.21 0.33
C GLU A 28 21.66 -0.36 -0.82
N GLN A 29 22.11 -0.88 -1.97
CA GLN A 29 21.19 -1.20 -3.09
C GLN A 29 20.20 -2.28 -2.70
N GLU A 30 20.65 -3.32 -2.00
CA GLU A 30 19.77 -4.39 -1.50
C GLU A 30 18.72 -3.84 -0.52
N ALA A 31 19.13 -3.04 0.47
CA ALA A 31 18.22 -2.42 1.42
C ALA A 31 17.21 -1.49 0.74
N ARG A 32 17.65 -0.73 -0.27
CA ARG A 32 16.80 0.12 -1.09
C ARG A 32 15.77 -0.70 -1.89
N PHE A 33 16.20 -1.83 -2.46
CA PHE A 33 15.33 -2.75 -3.20
C PHE A 33 14.27 -3.36 -2.29
N ILE A 34 14.65 -3.87 -1.12
CA ILE A 34 13.73 -4.45 -0.14
C ILE A 34 12.69 -3.40 0.28
N LYS A 35 13.12 -2.19 0.61
CA LYS A 35 12.23 -1.10 0.97
C LYS A 35 11.22 -0.79 -0.14
N LEU A 36 11.69 -0.62 -1.38
CA LEU A 36 10.83 -0.30 -2.51
C LEU A 36 9.81 -1.41 -2.81
N THR A 37 10.25 -2.67 -2.81
CA THR A 37 9.36 -3.81 -3.07
C THR A 37 8.34 -4.06 -1.95
N THR A 38 8.65 -3.65 -0.72
CA THR A 38 7.70 -3.68 0.41
C THR A 38 6.64 -2.58 0.31
N GLU A 39 6.99 -1.42 -0.27
CA GLU A 39 6.07 -0.28 -0.47
C GLU A 39 5.15 -0.45 -1.70
N LEU A 40 5.42 -1.43 -2.55
CA LEU A 40 4.66 -1.71 -3.77
C LEU A 40 3.79 -2.95 -3.62
N ARG A 41 2.58 -2.91 -4.19
CA ARG A 41 1.62 -4.02 -4.17
C ARG A 41 1.74 -4.91 -5.40
N CYS A 42 1.55 -6.19 -5.21
CA CYS A 42 1.25 -7.11 -6.29
C CYS A 42 -0.22 -6.92 -6.73
N THR A 43 -0.45 -6.52 -7.97
CA THR A 43 -1.79 -6.21 -8.50
C THR A 43 -2.69 -7.45 -8.68
N VAL A 44 -2.13 -8.65 -8.68
CA VAL A 44 -2.83 -9.95 -8.84
C VAL A 44 -2.94 -10.73 -7.54
N CYS A 45 -2.22 -10.31 -6.48
CA CYS A 45 -2.20 -11.01 -5.21
C CYS A 45 -3.17 -10.35 -4.23
N GLN A 46 -3.72 -11.12 -3.29
CA GLN A 46 -4.67 -10.64 -2.28
C GLN A 46 -4.04 -9.63 -1.31
N ASN A 47 -3.72 -8.41 -1.80
CA ASN A 47 -3.10 -7.30 -1.05
C ASN A 47 -1.67 -7.55 -0.51
N GLN A 48 -0.95 -8.56 -0.99
CA GLN A 48 0.44 -8.77 -0.63
C GLN A 48 1.34 -7.72 -1.29
N ASN A 49 2.43 -7.34 -0.61
CA ASN A 49 3.48 -6.53 -1.22
C ASN A 49 4.30 -7.36 -2.21
N LEU A 50 5.12 -6.68 -3.03
CA LEU A 50 5.95 -7.36 -4.02
C LEU A 50 7.07 -8.20 -3.39
N ALA A 51 7.55 -7.84 -2.19
CA ALA A 51 8.63 -8.57 -1.52
C ALA A 51 8.17 -9.96 -1.07
N ASP A 52 6.94 -10.07 -0.54
CA ASP A 52 6.40 -11.28 0.09
C ASP A 52 5.58 -12.16 -0.86
N SER A 53 5.33 -11.69 -2.08
CA SER A 53 4.50 -12.42 -3.05
C SER A 53 5.32 -13.38 -3.90
N ASP A 54 4.90 -14.65 -3.95
CA ASP A 54 5.47 -15.69 -4.82
C ASP A 54 4.79 -15.79 -6.19
N ALA A 55 3.81 -14.92 -6.46
CA ALA A 55 3.13 -14.91 -7.75
C ALA A 55 4.13 -14.65 -8.89
N PRO A 56 3.97 -15.30 -10.06
CA PRO A 56 4.86 -15.10 -11.20
C PRO A 56 5.03 -13.65 -11.60
N LEU A 57 3.93 -12.88 -11.60
CA LEU A 57 3.98 -11.44 -11.89
C LEU A 57 4.81 -10.66 -10.86
N ALA A 58 4.71 -11.00 -9.56
CA ALA A 58 5.50 -10.33 -8.53
C ALA A 58 7.01 -10.61 -8.71
N GLN A 59 7.35 -11.84 -9.12
CA GLN A 59 8.73 -12.20 -9.43
C GLN A 59 9.26 -11.40 -10.63
N ASP A 60 8.46 -11.29 -11.70
CA ASP A 60 8.84 -10.52 -12.89
C ASP A 60 8.99 -9.03 -12.57
N LEU A 61 8.09 -8.47 -11.76
CA LEU A 61 8.20 -7.08 -11.31
C LEU A 61 9.43 -6.83 -10.47
N ARG A 62 9.79 -7.75 -9.56
CA ARG A 62 11.05 -7.64 -8.79
C ARG A 62 12.28 -7.64 -9.70
N LYS A 63 12.32 -8.51 -10.72
CA LYS A 63 13.41 -8.53 -11.71
C LYS A 63 13.48 -7.22 -12.50
N GLU A 64 12.35 -6.67 -12.90
CA GLU A 64 12.31 -5.40 -13.65
C GLU A 64 12.76 -4.22 -12.76
N ILE A 65 12.30 -4.14 -11.50
CA ILE A 65 12.75 -3.16 -10.51
C ILE A 65 14.27 -3.26 -10.33
N HIS A 66 14.80 -4.46 -10.12
CA HIS A 66 16.24 -4.70 -9.97
C HIS A 66 17.02 -4.20 -11.19
N LYS A 67 16.58 -4.52 -12.40
CA LYS A 67 17.19 -4.05 -13.65
C LYS A 67 17.18 -2.52 -13.77
N MET A 68 16.07 -1.87 -13.42
CA MET A 68 15.97 -0.40 -13.42
C MET A 68 16.92 0.24 -12.38
N MET A 69 17.07 -0.39 -11.21
CA MET A 69 18.01 0.06 -10.18
C MET A 69 19.46 -0.05 -10.63
N LEU A 70 19.84 -1.15 -11.28
CA LEU A 70 21.19 -1.31 -11.88
C LEU A 70 21.45 -0.31 -13.00
N ALA A 71 20.41 0.12 -13.73
CA ALA A 71 20.48 1.19 -14.72
C ALA A 71 20.56 2.60 -14.09
N GLY A 72 20.66 2.72 -12.75
CA GLY A 72 20.83 3.99 -12.04
C GLY A 72 19.54 4.79 -11.85
N GLN A 73 18.38 4.22 -12.09
CA GLN A 73 17.10 4.92 -11.91
C GLN A 73 16.80 5.15 -10.43
N ASN A 74 16.19 6.29 -10.12
CA ASN A 74 15.75 6.61 -8.77
C ASN A 74 14.38 5.98 -8.45
N ASN A 75 13.97 6.01 -7.17
CA ASN A 75 12.71 5.39 -6.73
C ASN A 75 11.48 6.00 -7.40
N ASP A 76 11.49 7.31 -7.64
CA ASP A 76 10.35 8.00 -8.25
C ASP A 76 10.18 7.59 -9.71
N GLN A 77 11.27 7.43 -10.45
CA GLN A 77 11.26 6.96 -11.84
C GLN A 77 10.71 5.52 -11.92
N ILE A 78 11.19 4.63 -11.04
CA ILE A 78 10.73 3.24 -10.97
C ILE A 78 9.24 3.19 -10.61
N THR A 79 8.83 3.97 -9.62
CA THR A 79 7.43 4.02 -9.17
C THR A 79 6.53 4.58 -10.28
N THR A 80 6.94 5.65 -10.96
CA THR A 80 6.19 6.23 -12.07
C THR A 80 6.01 5.22 -13.20
N PHE A 81 7.08 4.54 -13.59
CA PHE A 81 7.02 3.49 -14.62
C PHE A 81 6.02 2.40 -14.27
N LEU A 82 6.01 1.93 -13.01
CA LEU A 82 5.09 0.91 -12.56
C LEU A 82 3.64 1.41 -12.51
N VAL A 83 3.41 2.65 -12.08
CA VAL A 83 2.08 3.28 -12.06
C VAL A 83 1.54 3.48 -13.47
N ASP A 84 2.36 3.91 -14.42
CA ASP A 84 1.95 4.12 -15.82
C ASP A 84 1.55 2.80 -16.50
N ARG A 85 2.20 1.69 -16.11
CA ARG A 85 1.96 0.39 -16.72
C ARG A 85 0.87 -0.44 -16.03
N TYR A 86 0.78 -0.36 -14.70
CA TYR A 86 -0.10 -1.21 -13.88
C TYR A 86 -1.16 -0.42 -13.11
N GLY A 87 -1.15 0.91 -13.22
CA GLY A 87 -2.09 1.81 -12.55
C GLY A 87 -1.72 2.14 -11.11
N ASP A 88 -2.47 3.08 -10.51
CA ASP A 88 -2.24 3.55 -9.13
C ASP A 88 -2.39 2.46 -8.06
N PHE A 89 -3.00 1.34 -8.40
CA PHE A 89 -3.21 0.21 -7.49
C PHE A 89 -1.90 -0.45 -7.04
N VAL A 90 -0.82 -0.28 -7.80
CA VAL A 90 0.52 -0.75 -7.44
C VAL A 90 1.08 -0.06 -6.20
N LEU A 91 0.53 1.12 -5.84
CA LEU A 91 0.96 1.88 -4.67
C LEU A 91 0.23 1.40 -3.41
N TYR A 92 0.97 1.12 -2.34
CA TYR A 92 0.38 0.82 -1.04
C TYR A 92 -0.31 2.04 -0.43
N ARG A 93 0.24 3.23 -0.66
CA ARG A 93 -0.36 4.50 -0.22
C ARG A 93 -0.88 5.26 -1.43
N PRO A 94 -2.18 5.61 -1.47
CA PRO A 94 -2.71 6.41 -2.55
C PRO A 94 -1.92 7.72 -2.68
N ALA A 95 -1.44 8.01 -3.88
CA ALA A 95 -0.81 9.30 -4.14
C ALA A 95 -1.82 10.44 -3.95
N MET A 96 -1.38 11.58 -3.40
CA MET A 96 -2.21 12.80 -3.29
C MET A 96 -2.35 13.43 -4.67
N LYS A 97 -3.20 12.85 -5.50
CA LYS A 97 -3.54 13.37 -6.84
C LYS A 97 -4.89 14.09 -6.78
N GLY A 98 -5.22 14.87 -7.81
CA GLY A 98 -6.49 15.61 -7.88
C GLY A 98 -7.72 14.72 -7.69
N ASN A 99 -7.72 13.51 -8.22
CA ASN A 99 -8.80 12.53 -8.08
C ASN A 99 -8.89 11.89 -6.69
N THR A 100 -7.80 11.88 -5.91
CA THR A 100 -7.77 11.33 -4.54
C THR A 100 -7.82 12.39 -3.46
N LEU A 101 -7.79 13.68 -3.83
CA LEU A 101 -7.82 14.81 -2.89
C LEU A 101 -9.10 14.80 -2.02
N ALA A 102 -10.23 14.43 -2.62
CA ALA A 102 -11.51 14.30 -1.91
C ALA A 102 -11.43 13.29 -0.74
N LEU A 103 -10.69 12.18 -0.92
CA LEU A 103 -10.51 11.15 0.11
C LEU A 103 -9.85 11.71 1.37
N TRP A 104 -8.98 12.71 1.21
CA TRP A 104 -8.26 13.35 2.32
C TRP A 104 -9.02 14.54 2.92
N LEU A 105 -9.79 15.28 2.10
CA LEU A 105 -10.52 16.47 2.53
C LEU A 105 -11.87 16.15 3.19
N ILE A 106 -12.60 15.15 2.70
CA ILE A 106 -13.95 14.82 3.19
C ILE A 106 -13.98 14.60 4.71
N PRO A 107 -13.09 13.80 5.34
CA PRO A 107 -13.13 13.61 6.79
C PRO A 107 -12.91 14.91 7.55
N GLY A 108 -11.99 15.77 7.09
CA GLY A 108 -11.72 17.05 7.72
C GLY A 108 -12.91 18.01 7.65
N VAL A 109 -13.56 18.08 6.48
CA VAL A 109 -14.76 18.93 6.29
C VAL A 109 -15.92 18.44 7.15
N LEU A 110 -16.16 17.12 7.22
CA LEU A 110 -17.22 16.56 8.06
C LEU A 110 -16.98 16.85 9.56
N LEU A 111 -15.75 16.70 10.02
CA LEU A 111 -15.38 17.05 11.40
C LEU A 111 -15.59 18.55 11.67
N GLY A 112 -15.21 19.41 10.75
CA GLY A 112 -15.41 20.86 10.83
C GLY A 112 -16.89 21.23 10.96
N ILE A 113 -17.75 20.69 10.09
CA ILE A 113 -19.20 20.91 10.15
C ILE A 113 -19.78 20.39 11.46
N GLY A 114 -19.38 19.20 11.91
CA GLY A 114 -19.80 18.63 13.18
C GLY A 114 -19.43 19.52 14.37
N ALA A 115 -18.19 19.98 14.43
CA ALA A 115 -17.71 20.87 15.50
C ALA A 115 -18.47 22.20 15.52
N ILE A 116 -18.71 22.81 14.36
CA ILE A 116 -19.47 24.04 14.22
C ILE A 116 -20.91 23.84 14.71
N THR A 117 -21.55 22.75 14.32
CA THR A 117 -22.94 22.43 14.72
C THR A 117 -23.05 22.27 16.23
N VAL A 118 -22.12 21.52 16.84
CA VAL A 118 -22.08 21.34 18.30
C VAL A 118 -21.85 22.69 19.00
N PHE A 119 -20.90 23.47 18.52
CA PHE A 119 -20.61 24.79 19.09
C PHE A 119 -21.84 25.71 19.12
N PHE A 120 -22.54 25.83 18.00
CA PHE A 120 -23.75 26.66 17.91
C PHE A 120 -24.89 26.11 18.77
N THR A 121 -25.04 24.78 18.82
CA THR A 121 -26.09 24.14 19.65
C THR A 121 -25.84 24.39 21.15
N VAL A 122 -24.63 24.19 21.62
CA VAL A 122 -24.26 24.43 23.02
C VAL A 122 -24.41 25.90 23.37
N ARG A 123 -23.92 26.80 22.49
CA ARG A 123 -24.04 28.24 22.69
C ARG A 123 -25.52 28.71 22.78
N SER A 124 -26.38 28.17 21.90
CA SER A 124 -27.82 28.45 21.90
C SER A 124 -28.51 27.95 23.18
N ARG A 125 -28.19 26.72 23.63
CA ARG A 125 -28.74 26.17 24.88
C ARG A 125 -28.33 27.00 26.08
N ASN A 126 -27.06 27.37 26.20
CA ASN A 126 -26.58 28.18 27.31
C ASN A 126 -27.28 29.55 27.40
N ARG A 127 -27.54 30.19 26.27
CA ARG A 127 -28.29 31.45 26.21
C ARG A 127 -29.72 31.30 26.76
N LYS A 128 -30.42 30.22 26.37
CA LYS A 128 -31.80 29.96 26.87
C LYS A 128 -31.83 29.68 28.34
N LEU A 129 -30.88 28.91 28.90
CA LEU A 129 -30.77 28.63 30.32
C LEU A 129 -30.48 29.88 31.14
N THR A 130 -29.66 30.79 30.65
CA THR A 130 -29.38 32.07 31.31
C THR A 130 -30.60 32.98 31.31
N ALA A 131 -31.36 33.03 30.22
CA ALA A 131 -32.61 33.82 30.17
C ALA A 131 -33.66 33.29 31.14
N GLN A 132 -33.91 31.98 31.20
CA GLN A 132 -34.87 31.38 32.15
C GLN A 132 -34.48 31.58 33.62
N ARG A 133 -33.18 31.61 33.91
CA ARG A 133 -32.70 31.87 35.29
C ARG A 133 -32.94 33.30 35.74
N GLN A 134 -32.95 34.25 34.82
CA GLN A 134 -33.24 35.66 35.11
C GLN A 134 -34.75 35.91 35.30
N GLU A 135 -35.62 35.20 34.60
CA GLU A 135 -37.08 35.30 34.77
C GLU A 135 -37.59 34.66 36.08
N GLY A 136 -36.96 33.56 36.52
CA GLY A 136 -37.34 32.89 37.76
C GLY A 136 -36.81 33.56 39.05
N SER A 137 -36.03 34.63 38.92
CA SER A 137 -35.47 35.42 40.06
C SER A 137 -36.19 36.72 40.30
N LYS A 138 -37.32 36.98 39.58
CA LYS A 138 -38.21 38.12 39.84
C LYS A 138 -39.49 37.63 40.55
#